data_e04c2b7e601795da96a8d0c39b486eaf
#
_entry.id   e04c2b7e601795da96a8d0c39b486eaf
#
_cell.length_a   1.000
_cell.length_b   1.000
_cell.length_c   1.000
_cell.angle_alpha   90.00
_cell.angle_beta   90.00
_cell.angle_gamma   90.00
#
_symmetry.space_group_name_H-M   'P 1'
#
loop_
_entity.id
_entity.type
_entity.pdbx_description
1 polymer ?
#
loop_
_entity_poly.entity_id
_entity_poly.type
_entity_poly.pdbx_seq_one_letter_code
_entity_poly.pdbx_strand_id
1 'polypeptide(L)'
;QVKGKVVERQSKNPKMDTGDIEIIVSSINVLNKSVTPPFTIEENSDGGEDIRAKYRYLDLRRPPLQKALALRHRLAQEIRSYLDREGFMEIETPYLIKSTPEGARDFVVPSRMNPGQFYALPQSPQILKQLLMVSGFDRYFQIVKCFRDEDLRADRQPEFTQIDCEMSFVEQEDVLNMFEGMSRHLFKT
;
A
#
# COMPACT_ATOMS: atom_id res chain seq x y z
N GLN A 1 25.46 13.24 -17.48
CA GLN A 1 26.68 13.11 -16.72
C GLN A 1 27.50 14.38 -16.87
N VAL A 2 27.96 14.94 -15.77
CA VAL A 2 28.84 16.11 -15.75
C VAL A 2 30.19 15.74 -15.13
N LYS A 3 31.26 16.37 -15.63
CA LYS A 3 32.57 16.39 -14.99
C LYS A 3 32.90 17.85 -14.64
N GLY A 4 33.43 18.09 -13.47
CA GLY A 4 33.73 19.45 -13.04
C GLY A 4 34.40 19.51 -11.69
N LYS A 5 34.67 20.71 -11.21
CA LYS A 5 35.26 20.98 -9.90
C LYS A 5 34.16 21.46 -8.94
N VAL A 6 34.09 20.85 -7.77
CA VAL A 6 33.20 21.30 -6.68
C VAL A 6 33.88 22.52 -6.03
N VAL A 7 33.12 23.60 -5.89
CA VAL A 7 33.55 24.84 -5.26
C VAL A 7 32.48 25.34 -4.28
N GLU A 8 32.85 26.21 -3.37
CA GLU A 8 31.89 26.90 -2.51
C GLU A 8 31.03 27.85 -3.35
N ARG A 9 29.72 27.84 -3.13
CA ARG A 9 28.75 28.67 -3.85
C ARG A 9 28.81 30.11 -3.36
N GLN A 10 28.89 31.06 -4.28
CA GLN A 10 28.92 32.49 -3.94
C GLN A 10 27.59 32.93 -3.31
N SER A 11 26.46 32.45 -3.83
CA SER A 11 25.14 32.74 -3.28
C SER A 11 24.55 31.45 -2.71
N LYS A 12 24.73 31.20 -1.42
CA LYS A 12 24.27 30.01 -0.72
C LYS A 12 22.74 29.88 -0.74
N ASN A 13 22.22 28.70 -0.96
CA ASN A 13 20.79 28.42 -0.95
C ASN A 13 20.40 27.54 0.26
N PRO A 14 19.89 28.11 1.37
CA PRO A 14 19.53 27.35 2.57
C PRO A 14 18.35 26.38 2.39
N LYS A 15 17.64 26.43 1.23
CA LYS A 15 16.53 25.53 0.91
C LYS A 15 16.98 24.22 0.25
N MET A 16 18.27 24.03 0.05
CA MET A 16 18.85 22.81 -0.56
C MET A 16 19.91 22.23 0.36
N ASP A 17 19.91 20.93 0.56
CA ASP A 17 20.90 20.22 1.39
C ASP A 17 22.35 20.43 0.91
N THR A 18 22.53 20.62 -0.39
CA THR A 18 23.82 20.92 -1.02
C THR A 18 23.95 22.39 -1.46
N GLY A 19 23.17 23.27 -0.85
CA GLY A 19 23.07 24.67 -1.25
C GLY A 19 24.33 25.53 -1.01
N ASP A 20 25.29 25.02 -0.26
CA ASP A 20 26.56 25.69 0.02
C ASP A 20 27.65 25.46 -1.04
N ILE A 21 27.41 24.50 -1.94
CA ILE A 21 28.38 24.11 -2.97
C ILE A 21 27.77 24.19 -4.37
N GLU A 22 28.63 24.35 -5.37
CA GLU A 22 28.27 24.26 -6.78
C GLU A 22 29.35 23.55 -7.57
N ILE A 23 29.01 23.09 -8.77
CA ILE A 23 29.95 22.39 -9.66
C ILE A 23 30.24 23.29 -10.86
N ILE A 24 31.49 23.73 -10.97
CA ILE A 24 31.98 24.35 -12.21
C ILE A 24 32.23 23.24 -13.21
N VAL A 25 31.33 23.13 -14.20
CA VAL A 25 31.32 22.05 -15.17
C VAL A 25 32.37 22.27 -16.25
N SER A 26 33.24 21.27 -16.46
CA SER A 26 34.22 21.25 -17.55
C SER A 26 33.75 20.46 -18.77
N SER A 27 32.86 19.46 -18.58
CA SER A 27 32.26 18.71 -19.68
C SER A 27 30.91 18.15 -19.30
N ILE A 28 30.00 18.10 -20.28
CA ILE A 28 28.67 17.49 -20.18
C ILE A 28 28.53 16.39 -21.21
N ASN A 29 28.12 15.20 -20.76
CA ASN A 29 27.74 14.09 -21.62
C ASN A 29 26.25 13.79 -21.44
N VAL A 30 25.45 13.91 -22.49
CA VAL A 30 24.03 13.55 -22.50
C VAL A 30 23.93 12.05 -22.67
N LEU A 31 23.59 11.31 -21.60
CA LEU A 31 23.47 9.86 -21.62
C LEU A 31 22.25 9.40 -22.41
N ASN A 32 21.14 10.11 -22.26
CA ASN A 32 19.89 9.84 -22.98
C ASN A 32 19.06 11.11 -23.09
N LYS A 33 18.27 11.22 -24.15
CA LYS A 33 17.26 12.28 -24.33
C LYS A 33 15.93 11.80 -23.79
N SER A 34 15.10 12.72 -23.28
CA SER A 34 13.74 12.45 -22.85
C SER A 34 12.75 13.39 -23.57
N VAL A 35 11.53 12.90 -23.70
CA VAL A 35 10.38 13.73 -24.11
C VAL A 35 9.95 14.57 -22.91
N THR A 36 9.44 15.77 -23.17
CA THR A 36 8.86 16.62 -22.11
C THR A 36 7.71 15.89 -21.42
N PRO A 37 7.70 15.81 -20.10
CA PRO A 37 6.58 15.21 -19.35
C PRO A 37 5.28 15.96 -19.62
N PRO A 38 4.11 15.28 -19.57
CA PRO A 38 2.80 15.90 -19.81
C PRO A 38 2.34 16.85 -18.70
N PHE A 39 3.04 16.87 -17.59
CA PHE A 39 2.83 17.77 -16.43
C PHE A 39 4.11 17.90 -15.60
N THR A 40 4.20 18.91 -14.75
CA THR A 40 5.34 19.11 -13.86
C THR A 40 5.40 18.09 -12.74
N ILE A 41 6.61 17.55 -12.49
CA ILE A 41 6.86 16.55 -11.42
C ILE A 41 7.30 17.31 -10.16
N GLU A 42 6.35 18.04 -9.58
CA GLU A 42 6.56 18.90 -8.41
C GLU A 42 5.45 18.64 -7.37
N GLU A 43 5.57 19.26 -6.18
CA GLU A 43 4.57 19.15 -5.13
C GLU A 43 3.20 19.67 -5.63
N ASN A 44 3.19 20.84 -6.26
CA ASN A 44 2.03 21.43 -6.91
C ASN A 44 2.17 21.24 -8.43
N SER A 45 1.50 20.22 -8.98
CA SER A 45 1.52 19.94 -10.41
C SER A 45 0.47 20.75 -11.16
N ASP A 46 0.79 21.16 -12.39
CA ASP A 46 -0.12 21.77 -13.36
C ASP A 46 -1.02 20.73 -14.07
N GLY A 47 -0.78 19.45 -13.86
CA GLY A 47 -1.57 18.35 -14.43
C GLY A 47 -2.89 18.10 -13.70
N GLY A 48 -4.02 18.05 -14.44
CA GLY A 48 -5.31 17.60 -13.93
C GLY A 48 -5.30 16.11 -13.51
N GLU A 49 -6.33 15.69 -12.80
CA GLU A 49 -6.40 14.33 -12.24
C GLU A 49 -6.37 13.26 -13.34
N ASP A 50 -7.11 13.46 -14.43
CA ASP A 50 -7.18 12.51 -15.56
C ASP A 50 -5.82 12.26 -16.22
N ILE A 51 -5.05 13.33 -16.47
CA ILE A 51 -3.73 13.19 -17.09
C ILE A 51 -2.74 12.55 -16.12
N ARG A 52 -2.83 12.86 -14.82
CA ARG A 52 -2.01 12.21 -13.78
C ARG A 52 -2.38 10.73 -13.60
N ALA A 53 -3.66 10.38 -13.71
CA ALA A 53 -4.11 8.98 -13.71
C ALA A 53 -3.59 8.21 -14.93
N LYS A 54 -3.65 8.81 -16.12
CA LYS A 54 -3.12 8.22 -17.37
C LYS A 54 -1.61 7.98 -17.32
N TYR A 55 -0.85 8.91 -16.74
CA TYR A 55 0.59 8.83 -16.57
C TYR A 55 0.99 8.60 -15.11
N ARG A 56 0.33 7.66 -14.44
CA ARG A 56 0.52 7.40 -13.00
C ARG A 56 1.97 7.16 -12.60
N TYR A 57 2.76 6.54 -13.44
CA TYR A 57 4.19 6.30 -13.19
C TYR A 57 5.02 7.59 -13.10
N LEU A 58 4.59 8.68 -13.77
CA LEU A 58 5.20 10.00 -13.61
C LEU A 58 4.64 10.72 -12.35
N ASP A 59 3.34 10.58 -12.10
CA ASP A 59 2.71 11.15 -10.90
C ASP A 59 3.31 10.57 -9.61
N LEU A 60 3.66 9.28 -9.61
CA LEU A 60 4.34 8.62 -8.48
C LEU A 60 5.75 9.16 -8.19
N ARG A 61 6.33 9.96 -9.08
CA ARG A 61 7.60 10.65 -8.84
C ARG A 61 7.43 11.93 -8.01
N ARG A 62 6.20 12.41 -7.85
CA ARG A 62 5.90 13.63 -7.10
C ARG A 62 6.04 13.40 -5.59
N PRO A 63 6.58 14.39 -4.85
CA PRO A 63 6.80 14.26 -3.41
C PRO A 63 5.56 13.86 -2.59
N PRO A 64 4.34 14.39 -2.84
CA PRO A 64 3.15 14.00 -2.06
C PRO A 64 2.82 12.52 -2.15
N LEU A 65 2.90 11.92 -3.36
CA LEU A 65 2.59 10.50 -3.55
C LEU A 65 3.70 9.60 -2.99
N GLN A 66 4.97 10.01 -3.12
CA GLN A 66 6.09 9.30 -2.49
C GLN A 66 5.97 9.30 -0.97
N LYS A 67 5.63 10.44 -0.37
CA LYS A 67 5.37 10.56 1.09
C LYS A 67 4.21 9.67 1.52
N ALA A 68 3.11 9.65 0.76
CA ALA A 68 1.94 8.79 1.06
C ALA A 68 2.29 7.30 1.01
N LEU A 69 3.04 6.85 0.00
CA LEU A 69 3.48 5.46 -0.11
C LEU A 69 4.49 5.08 0.99
N ALA A 70 5.42 5.99 1.32
CA ALA A 70 6.35 5.79 2.43
C ALA A 70 5.64 5.70 3.78
N LEU A 71 4.62 6.53 4.00
CA LEU A 71 3.76 6.45 5.19
C LEU A 71 3.02 5.11 5.24
N ARG A 72 2.37 4.70 4.15
CA ARG A 72 1.70 3.41 4.06
C ARG A 72 2.64 2.25 4.38
N HIS A 73 3.86 2.28 3.85
CA HIS A 73 4.89 1.27 4.14
C HIS A 73 5.21 1.22 5.64
N ARG A 74 5.49 2.36 6.27
CA ARG A 74 5.79 2.43 7.71
C ARG A 74 4.62 1.92 8.55
N LEU A 75 3.40 2.36 8.26
CA LEU A 75 2.20 1.89 8.98
C LEU A 75 2.04 0.36 8.88
N ALA A 76 2.28 -0.24 7.70
CA ALA A 76 2.21 -1.69 7.56
C ALA A 76 3.26 -2.42 8.41
N GLN A 77 4.48 -1.87 8.54
CA GLN A 77 5.52 -2.43 9.41
C GLN A 77 5.14 -2.30 10.89
N GLU A 78 4.61 -1.15 11.30
CA GLU A 78 4.20 -0.93 12.69
C GLU A 78 3.02 -1.82 13.09
N ILE A 79 2.05 -2.03 12.18
CA ILE A 79 0.94 -2.97 12.39
C ILE A 79 1.48 -4.38 12.63
N ARG A 80 2.39 -4.86 11.78
CA ARG A 80 3.02 -6.18 11.97
C ARG A 80 3.76 -6.28 13.30
N SER A 81 4.56 -5.27 13.63
CA SER A 81 5.31 -5.23 14.89
C SER A 81 4.41 -5.18 16.12
N TYR A 82 3.29 -4.45 16.04
CA TYR A 82 2.31 -4.38 17.11
C TYR A 82 1.62 -5.73 17.31
N LEU A 83 1.07 -6.31 16.25
CA LEU A 83 0.32 -7.56 16.33
C LEU A 83 1.22 -8.75 16.71
N ASP A 84 2.47 -8.78 16.26
CA ASP A 84 3.45 -9.77 16.69
C ASP A 84 3.70 -9.71 18.21
N ARG A 85 3.87 -8.50 18.78
CA ARG A 85 4.02 -8.33 20.23
C ARG A 85 2.77 -8.75 21.02
N GLU A 86 1.60 -8.61 20.42
CA GLU A 86 0.32 -9.07 20.99
C GLU A 86 0.10 -10.59 20.79
N GLY A 87 1.07 -11.30 20.22
CA GLY A 87 1.03 -12.75 20.02
C GLY A 87 0.21 -13.22 18.82
N PHE A 88 -0.03 -12.33 17.85
CA PHE A 88 -0.67 -12.71 16.59
C PHE A 88 0.34 -13.29 15.61
N MET A 89 -0.08 -14.31 14.88
CA MET A 89 0.67 -14.91 13.78
C MET A 89 0.14 -14.40 12.43
N GLU A 90 1.01 -13.85 11.59
CA GLU A 90 0.66 -13.49 10.20
C GLU A 90 0.61 -14.77 9.35
N ILE A 91 -0.57 -15.10 8.84
CA ILE A 91 -0.77 -16.30 8.00
C ILE A 91 -1.43 -15.87 6.70
N GLU A 92 -0.75 -16.14 5.58
CA GLU A 92 -1.25 -15.87 4.24
C GLU A 92 -2.27 -16.93 3.82
N THR A 93 -3.42 -16.48 3.30
CA THR A 93 -4.50 -17.34 2.82
C THR A 93 -4.65 -17.27 1.30
N PRO A 94 -5.16 -18.34 0.63
CA PRO A 94 -5.36 -18.35 -0.81
C PRO A 94 -6.34 -17.29 -1.31
N TYR A 95 -6.08 -16.76 -2.52
CA TYR A 95 -7.00 -15.88 -3.24
C TYR A 95 -7.92 -16.62 -4.23
N LEU A 96 -7.51 -17.75 -4.76
CA LEU A 96 -8.36 -18.59 -5.63
C LEU A 96 -9.13 -19.58 -4.77
N ILE A 97 -10.33 -19.20 -4.36
CA ILE A 97 -11.16 -19.96 -3.45
C ILE A 97 -12.48 -20.37 -4.13
N LYS A 98 -13.29 -21.16 -3.44
CA LYS A 98 -14.69 -21.39 -3.80
C LYS A 98 -15.53 -20.18 -3.40
N SER A 99 -16.52 -19.82 -4.24
CA SER A 99 -17.48 -18.77 -3.90
C SER A 99 -18.14 -19.02 -2.53
N THR A 100 -18.22 -17.94 -1.74
CA THR A 100 -18.80 -17.96 -0.39
C THR A 100 -19.84 -16.85 -0.25
N PRO A 101 -20.99 -17.11 0.39
CA PRO A 101 -22.06 -16.11 0.50
C PRO A 101 -21.73 -15.09 1.62
N GLU A 102 -20.90 -14.08 1.32
CA GLU A 102 -20.48 -13.05 2.30
C GLU A 102 -21.19 -11.70 2.13
N GLY A 103 -22.26 -11.64 1.34
CA GLY A 103 -23.11 -10.44 1.23
C GLY A 103 -22.89 -9.58 -0.01
N ALA A 104 -21.69 -9.51 -0.57
CA ALA A 104 -21.39 -8.89 -1.84
C ALA A 104 -21.44 -9.91 -3.00
N ARG A 105 -21.34 -9.45 -4.24
CA ARG A 105 -21.08 -10.34 -5.38
C ARG A 105 -19.59 -10.64 -5.46
N ASP A 106 -19.27 -11.87 -5.87
CA ASP A 106 -17.90 -12.30 -6.07
C ASP A 106 -17.38 -11.92 -7.45
N PHE A 107 -16.13 -11.52 -7.53
CA PHE A 107 -15.38 -11.61 -8.77
C PHE A 107 -14.98 -13.07 -9.01
N VAL A 108 -15.26 -13.58 -10.21
CA VAL A 108 -15.00 -14.98 -10.57
C VAL A 108 -13.89 -15.10 -11.62
N VAL A 109 -13.07 -16.13 -11.47
CA VAL A 109 -11.98 -16.46 -12.39
C VAL A 109 -12.28 -17.82 -13.03
N PRO A 110 -12.42 -17.92 -14.37
CA PRO A 110 -12.68 -19.19 -15.04
C PRO A 110 -11.55 -20.19 -14.81
N SER A 111 -11.91 -21.44 -14.51
CA SER A 111 -10.93 -22.53 -14.43
C SER A 111 -10.63 -23.10 -15.81
N ARG A 112 -9.38 -23.00 -16.26
CA ARG A 112 -8.95 -23.62 -17.52
C ARG A 112 -8.95 -25.14 -17.44
N MET A 113 -8.63 -25.68 -16.26
CA MET A 113 -8.52 -27.13 -16.04
C MET A 113 -9.88 -27.83 -15.88
N ASN A 114 -10.90 -27.10 -15.45
CA ASN A 114 -12.24 -27.61 -15.19
C ASN A 114 -13.26 -26.77 -15.96
N PRO A 115 -13.58 -27.11 -17.22
CA PRO A 115 -14.52 -26.35 -18.03
C PRO A 115 -15.89 -26.17 -17.34
N GLY A 116 -16.43 -24.95 -17.35
CA GLY A 116 -17.69 -24.61 -16.70
C GLY A 116 -17.60 -24.36 -15.19
N GLN A 117 -16.39 -24.46 -14.59
CA GLN A 117 -16.16 -24.13 -13.19
C GLN A 117 -15.36 -22.84 -13.03
N PHE A 118 -15.49 -22.20 -11.87
CA PHE A 118 -14.89 -20.92 -11.57
C PHE A 118 -14.29 -20.94 -10.15
N TYR A 119 -13.17 -20.23 -10.00
CA TYR A 119 -12.71 -19.75 -8.70
C TYR A 119 -13.40 -18.42 -8.40
N ALA A 120 -13.53 -18.08 -7.13
CA ALA A 120 -13.90 -16.75 -6.67
C ALA A 120 -12.71 -16.06 -6.02
N LEU A 121 -12.66 -14.73 -6.14
CA LEU A 121 -11.75 -13.91 -5.35
C LEU A 121 -12.40 -13.59 -3.98
N PRO A 122 -11.66 -13.66 -2.86
CA PRO A 122 -12.24 -13.54 -1.53
C PRO A 122 -12.75 -12.13 -1.25
N GLN A 123 -13.96 -12.02 -0.73
CA GLN A 123 -14.50 -10.78 -0.17
C GLN A 123 -13.84 -10.41 1.16
N SER A 124 -13.43 -11.44 1.90
CA SER A 124 -12.57 -11.45 3.08
C SER A 124 -12.03 -12.87 3.27
N PRO A 125 -11.01 -13.11 4.11
CA PRO A 125 -10.55 -14.46 4.42
C PRO A 125 -11.41 -15.18 5.47
N GLN A 126 -12.71 -14.85 5.60
CA GLN A 126 -13.59 -15.23 6.71
C GLN A 126 -13.60 -16.74 7.00
N ILE A 127 -13.85 -17.58 6.00
CA ILE A 127 -13.90 -19.04 6.21
C ILE A 127 -12.51 -19.57 6.58
N LEU A 128 -11.47 -19.06 5.92
CA LEU A 128 -10.11 -19.53 6.13
C LEU A 128 -9.59 -19.20 7.52
N LYS A 129 -9.85 -17.98 8.01
CA LYS A 129 -9.45 -17.59 9.37
C LYS A 129 -10.22 -18.36 10.44
N GLN A 130 -11.50 -18.68 10.24
CA GLN A 130 -12.25 -19.57 11.12
C GLN A 130 -11.64 -20.99 11.17
N LEU A 131 -11.22 -21.53 10.02
CA LEU A 131 -10.51 -22.81 9.97
C LEU A 131 -9.18 -22.75 10.71
N LEU A 132 -8.46 -21.61 10.66
CA LEU A 132 -7.23 -21.43 11.46
C LEU A 132 -7.52 -21.45 12.96
N MET A 133 -8.62 -20.81 13.42
CA MET A 133 -9.04 -20.90 14.82
C MET A 133 -9.32 -22.35 15.24
N VAL A 134 -10.08 -23.10 14.42
CA VAL A 134 -10.34 -24.53 14.66
C VAL A 134 -9.05 -25.36 14.67
N SER A 135 -8.04 -24.93 13.93
CA SER A 135 -6.72 -25.58 13.85
C SER A 135 -5.78 -25.20 15.00
N GLY A 136 -6.23 -24.37 15.95
CA GLY A 136 -5.45 -24.00 17.13
C GLY A 136 -4.54 -22.78 16.97
N PHE A 137 -4.74 -21.97 15.94
CA PHE A 137 -4.08 -20.68 15.80
C PHE A 137 -4.90 -19.61 16.50
N ASP A 138 -4.74 -19.45 17.81
CA ASP A 138 -5.61 -18.62 18.67
C ASP A 138 -5.59 -17.14 18.36
N ARG A 139 -4.55 -16.64 17.72
CA ARG A 139 -4.42 -15.24 17.29
C ARG A 139 -3.81 -15.18 15.90
N TYR A 140 -4.62 -14.82 14.94
CA TYR A 140 -4.26 -14.69 13.54
C TYR A 140 -4.40 -13.25 13.07
N PHE A 141 -3.55 -12.82 12.16
CA PHE A 141 -3.78 -11.63 11.35
C PHE A 141 -3.24 -11.79 9.93
N GLN A 142 -3.71 -10.92 9.05
CA GLN A 142 -3.19 -10.78 7.69
C GLN A 142 -3.44 -9.36 7.17
N ILE A 143 -2.46 -8.78 6.47
CA ILE A 143 -2.68 -7.59 5.64
C ILE A 143 -3.05 -8.09 4.25
N VAL A 144 -4.34 -8.20 3.97
CA VAL A 144 -4.89 -8.99 2.87
C VAL A 144 -5.64 -8.14 1.86
N LYS A 145 -5.57 -8.53 0.58
CA LYS A 145 -6.42 -8.00 -0.48
C LYS A 145 -7.80 -8.66 -0.42
N CYS A 146 -8.83 -7.81 -0.49
CA CYS A 146 -10.23 -8.21 -0.55
C CYS A 146 -10.88 -7.65 -1.79
N PHE A 147 -11.88 -8.38 -2.30
CA PHE A 147 -12.51 -8.11 -3.59
C PHE A 147 -14.03 -8.13 -3.42
N ARG A 148 -14.72 -7.07 -3.82
CA ARG A 148 -16.19 -7.00 -3.76
C ARG A 148 -16.73 -6.34 -5.02
N ASP A 149 -17.57 -7.04 -5.75
CA ASP A 149 -18.27 -6.51 -6.93
C ASP A 149 -19.54 -5.79 -6.48
N GLU A 150 -19.36 -4.58 -5.99
CA GLU A 150 -20.40 -3.70 -5.47
C GLU A 150 -20.36 -2.33 -6.15
N ASP A 151 -21.44 -1.57 -6.00
CA ASP A 151 -21.49 -0.19 -6.47
C ASP A 151 -20.43 0.67 -5.77
N LEU A 152 -19.66 1.37 -6.59
CA LEU A 152 -18.60 2.25 -6.09
C LEU A 152 -19.18 3.48 -5.39
N ARG A 153 -18.59 3.85 -4.28
CA ARG A 153 -18.81 5.11 -3.57
C ARG A 153 -17.48 5.86 -3.45
N ALA A 154 -17.53 7.11 -3.01
CA ALA A 154 -16.33 7.97 -2.93
C ALA A 154 -15.12 7.32 -2.24
N ASP A 155 -15.36 6.50 -1.22
CA ASP A 155 -14.35 5.84 -0.39
C ASP A 155 -14.24 4.32 -0.59
N ARG A 156 -15.03 3.74 -1.54
CA ARG A 156 -15.07 2.29 -1.79
C ARG A 156 -14.44 1.94 -3.12
N GLN A 157 -13.61 0.91 -3.10
CA GLN A 157 -12.98 0.32 -4.27
C GLN A 157 -13.33 -1.17 -4.36
N PRO A 158 -13.45 -1.74 -5.59
CA PRO A 158 -13.74 -3.15 -5.76
C PRO A 158 -12.61 -4.06 -5.27
N GLU A 159 -11.38 -3.53 -5.24
CA GLU A 159 -10.20 -4.15 -4.65
C GLU A 159 -9.65 -3.22 -3.56
N PHE A 160 -9.52 -3.72 -2.35
CA PHE A 160 -9.00 -2.95 -1.21
C PHE A 160 -8.16 -3.84 -0.28
N THR A 161 -7.48 -3.22 0.66
CA THR A 161 -6.65 -3.92 1.64
C THR A 161 -7.31 -3.85 3.01
N GLN A 162 -7.43 -5.00 3.69
CA GLN A 162 -7.82 -5.10 5.10
C GLN A 162 -6.62 -5.44 5.97
N ILE A 163 -6.66 -4.96 7.21
CA ILE A 163 -5.94 -5.54 8.33
C ILE A 163 -6.96 -6.48 8.97
N ASP A 164 -6.87 -7.75 8.64
CA ASP A 164 -7.80 -8.76 9.10
C ASP A 164 -7.20 -9.50 10.29
N CYS A 165 -7.97 -9.63 11.37
CA CYS A 165 -7.56 -10.30 12.59
C CYS A 165 -8.65 -11.26 13.05
N GLU A 166 -8.25 -12.35 13.71
CA GLU A 166 -9.17 -13.27 14.39
C GLU A 166 -8.54 -13.72 15.71
N MET A 167 -9.37 -13.86 16.74
CA MET A 167 -8.94 -14.31 18.07
C MET A 167 -9.91 -15.35 18.62
N SER A 168 -9.36 -16.40 19.25
CA SER A 168 -10.12 -17.39 20.04
C SER A 168 -10.19 -16.99 21.51
N PHE A 169 -11.21 -17.50 22.23
CA PHE A 169 -11.36 -17.38 23.69
C PHE A 169 -11.38 -15.94 24.21
N VAL A 170 -12.05 -15.03 23.48
CA VAL A 170 -12.13 -13.61 23.80
C VAL A 170 -13.59 -13.13 23.82
N GLU A 171 -13.83 -12.07 24.58
CA GLU A 171 -15.08 -11.33 24.59
C GLU A 171 -14.97 -10.06 23.74
N GLN A 172 -16.08 -9.36 23.52
CA GLN A 172 -16.14 -8.14 22.71
C GLN A 172 -15.12 -7.08 23.17
N GLU A 173 -15.00 -6.88 24.48
CA GLU A 173 -14.11 -5.87 25.06
C GLU A 173 -12.62 -6.17 24.76
N ASP A 174 -12.23 -7.44 24.70
CA ASP A 174 -10.86 -7.83 24.36
C ASP A 174 -10.50 -7.40 22.94
N VAL A 175 -11.43 -7.60 21.99
CA VAL A 175 -11.26 -7.17 20.59
C VAL A 175 -11.18 -5.65 20.50
N LEU A 176 -12.08 -4.93 21.17
CA LEU A 176 -12.09 -3.46 21.17
C LEU A 176 -10.80 -2.88 21.76
N ASN A 177 -10.34 -3.41 22.89
CA ASN A 177 -9.12 -2.97 23.55
C ASN A 177 -7.88 -3.21 22.68
N MET A 178 -7.79 -4.35 22.00
CA MET A 178 -6.69 -4.67 21.09
C MET A 178 -6.64 -3.67 19.92
N PHE A 179 -7.77 -3.42 19.26
CA PHE A 179 -7.82 -2.47 18.13
C PHE A 179 -7.63 -1.02 18.55
N GLU A 180 -8.14 -0.62 19.72
CA GLU A 180 -7.87 0.71 20.29
C GLU A 180 -6.38 0.88 20.58
N GLY A 181 -5.75 -0.13 21.19
CA GLY A 181 -4.31 -0.15 21.46
C GLY A 181 -3.48 -0.01 20.19
N MET A 182 -3.80 -0.79 19.16
CA MET A 182 -3.16 -0.70 17.86
C MET A 182 -3.32 0.69 17.23
N SER A 183 -4.54 1.23 17.22
CA SER A 183 -4.82 2.56 16.68
C SER A 183 -4.03 3.64 17.42
N ARG A 184 -4.02 3.64 18.73
CA ARG A 184 -3.24 4.58 19.56
C ARG A 184 -1.73 4.47 19.29
N HIS A 185 -1.23 3.25 19.07
CA HIS A 185 0.17 3.04 18.69
C HIS A 185 0.49 3.69 17.35
N LEU A 186 -0.31 3.44 16.32
CA LEU A 186 -0.12 3.97 14.97
C LEU A 186 -0.16 5.51 14.90
N PHE A 187 -1.04 6.15 15.69
CA PHE A 187 -1.12 7.62 15.75
C PHE A 187 0.03 8.28 16.52
N LYS A 188 0.88 7.51 17.21
CA LYS A 188 2.08 8.02 17.90
C LYS A 188 3.35 7.85 17.07
N THR A 189 3.29 7.08 15.99
CA THR A 189 4.40 6.78 15.07
C THR A 189 4.43 7.77 13.89
#